data_796d8f646e0a8538227b044522b83070
#
_entry.id   796d8f646e0a8538227b044522b83070
#
_cell.length_a   1.000
_cell.length_b   1.000
_cell.length_c   1.000
_cell.angle_alpha   90.00
_cell.angle_beta   90.00
_cell.angle_gamma   90.00
#
_symmetry.space_group_name_H-M   'P 1'
#
loop_
_entity.id
_entity.type
_entity.pdbx_description
1 polymer ?
#
loop_
_entity_poly.entity_id
_entity_poly.type
_entity_poly.pdbx_seq_one_letter_code
_entity_poly.pdbx_strand_id
1 'polypeptide(L)'
;TRKDNMATKSSSPIIIQPPNIAVVQFNVRGTSPLISHRWSEKAKQMMLDKQMKKAVKPHEAKNPQKDFEESLYLLSNGKHPKGPYGFPAVGFKAAAVRAAKSLPTMTMTDARSMFYVVPDDGDLVKIIGDPPVMREDMVKISQSTDIRYRGEFKKWSVILTVKYNADVISPEQLLNLFELAGFCCGVGEWRMERGGTNGTFSLLEV
;
A
#
# COMPACT_ATOMS: atom_id res chain seq x y z
N THR A 1 -55.26 8.48 -39.42
CA THR A 1 -54.07 9.36 -39.31
C THR A 1 -53.73 9.50 -37.83
N ARG A 2 -52.80 8.65 -37.35
CA ARG A 2 -52.17 8.80 -36.02
C ARG A 2 -51.01 9.78 -36.19
N LYS A 3 -51.07 10.90 -35.48
CA LYS A 3 -49.93 11.82 -35.31
C LYS A 3 -49.09 11.29 -34.15
N ASP A 4 -47.94 10.75 -34.47
CA ASP A 4 -46.89 10.41 -33.48
C ASP A 4 -46.30 11.73 -32.93
N ASN A 5 -46.65 12.07 -31.70
CA ASN A 5 -45.99 13.12 -30.92
C ASN A 5 -44.67 12.53 -30.38
N MET A 6 -43.60 12.63 -31.14
CA MET A 6 -42.24 12.46 -30.61
C MET A 6 -41.88 13.67 -29.75
N ALA A 7 -42.08 13.54 -28.44
CA ALA A 7 -41.56 14.50 -27.47
C ALA A 7 -40.01 14.34 -27.45
N THR A 8 -39.31 15.27 -28.07
CA THR A 8 -37.86 15.42 -27.93
C THR A 8 -37.58 15.77 -26.47
N LYS A 9 -37.00 14.80 -25.71
CA LYS A 9 -36.43 15.09 -24.41
C LYS A 9 -35.25 16.05 -24.61
N SER A 10 -35.42 17.31 -24.27
CA SER A 10 -34.30 18.25 -24.17
C SER A 10 -33.45 17.82 -22.99
N SER A 11 -32.32 17.18 -23.26
CA SER A 11 -31.31 16.90 -22.23
C SER A 11 -30.67 18.23 -21.85
N SER A 12 -30.92 18.68 -20.62
CA SER A 12 -30.16 19.78 -20.05
C SER A 12 -28.68 19.46 -20.08
N PRO A 13 -27.80 20.41 -20.40
CA PRO A 13 -26.35 20.16 -20.40
C PRO A 13 -25.92 19.74 -19.00
N ILE A 14 -25.06 18.71 -18.93
CA ILE A 14 -24.47 18.26 -17.66
C ILE A 14 -23.45 19.32 -17.24
N ILE A 15 -23.69 19.93 -16.07
CA ILE A 15 -22.75 20.90 -15.46
C ILE A 15 -21.95 20.15 -14.41
N ILE A 16 -20.63 20.06 -14.64
CA ILE A 16 -19.69 19.45 -13.69
C ILE A 16 -18.97 20.59 -12.96
N GLN A 17 -19.14 20.65 -11.64
CA GLN A 17 -18.40 21.59 -10.79
C GLN A 17 -16.96 21.10 -10.59
N PRO A 18 -15.97 22.03 -10.49
CA PRO A 18 -14.60 21.64 -10.16
C PRO A 18 -14.56 20.97 -8.77
N PRO A 19 -13.78 19.86 -8.61
CA PRO A 19 -13.70 19.19 -7.33
C PRO A 19 -12.93 20.03 -6.30
N ASN A 20 -13.38 20.00 -5.05
CA ASN A 20 -12.72 20.65 -3.92
C ASN A 20 -11.62 19.74 -3.35
N ILE A 21 -10.41 19.82 -3.92
CA ILE A 21 -9.27 18.98 -3.52
C ILE A 21 -8.50 19.65 -2.40
N ALA A 22 -8.47 19.00 -1.25
CA ALA A 22 -7.71 19.42 -0.07
C ALA A 22 -6.56 18.45 0.22
N VAL A 23 -5.65 18.87 1.11
CA VAL A 23 -4.47 18.09 1.53
C VAL A 23 -4.46 18.06 3.05
N VAL A 24 -4.16 16.88 3.61
CA VAL A 24 -3.96 16.69 5.04
C VAL A 24 -2.73 15.82 5.28
N GLN A 25 -2.06 15.98 6.43
CA GLN A 25 -0.96 15.13 6.84
C GLN A 25 -1.33 14.38 8.11
N PHE A 26 -0.96 13.10 8.16
CA PHE A 26 -1.14 12.23 9.31
C PHE A 26 0.22 11.72 9.79
N ASN A 27 0.47 11.80 11.10
CA ASN A 27 1.59 11.15 11.74
C ASN A 27 1.18 9.71 12.11
N VAL A 28 1.69 8.75 11.38
CA VAL A 28 1.42 7.32 11.58
C VAL A 28 2.54 6.69 12.39
N ARG A 29 2.19 5.94 13.43
CA ARG A 29 3.12 5.13 14.22
C ARG A 29 2.75 3.66 14.13
N GLY A 30 3.73 2.82 13.81
CA GLY A 30 3.58 1.37 13.86
C GLY A 30 3.33 0.88 15.29
N THR A 31 2.29 0.07 15.45
CA THR A 31 1.95 -0.62 16.72
C THR A 31 2.45 -2.06 16.74
N SER A 32 2.84 -2.59 15.57
CA SER A 32 3.55 -3.86 15.41
C SER A 32 4.64 -3.73 14.33
N PRO A 33 5.59 -4.68 14.25
CA PRO A 33 6.65 -4.63 13.24
C PRO A 33 6.12 -4.56 11.82
N LEU A 34 6.80 -3.80 10.95
CA LEU A 34 6.52 -3.76 9.51
C LEU A 34 7.49 -4.71 8.78
N ILE A 35 6.94 -5.68 8.06
CA ILE A 35 7.73 -6.59 7.23
C ILE A 35 7.68 -6.14 5.78
N SER A 36 8.85 -5.79 5.26
CA SER A 36 9.04 -5.38 3.87
C SER A 36 9.33 -6.59 2.98
N HIS A 37 8.71 -6.64 1.81
CA HIS A 37 8.98 -7.66 0.82
C HIS A 37 8.86 -7.08 -0.59
N ARG A 38 9.91 -6.42 -1.02
CA ARG A 38 10.02 -5.95 -2.40
C ARG A 38 10.25 -7.12 -3.34
N TRP A 39 9.67 -7.08 -4.52
CA TRP A 39 9.99 -8.03 -5.58
C TRP A 39 11.44 -7.86 -6.03
N SER A 40 12.25 -8.92 -5.89
CA SER A 40 13.63 -8.91 -6.33
C SER A 40 13.73 -8.86 -7.86
N GLU A 41 14.79 -8.26 -8.38
CA GLU A 41 15.05 -8.24 -9.82
C GLU A 41 15.20 -9.66 -10.40
N LYS A 42 15.75 -10.60 -9.59
CA LYS A 42 15.82 -12.02 -9.95
C LYS A 42 14.42 -12.62 -10.16
N ALA A 43 13.48 -12.37 -9.26
CA ALA A 43 12.11 -12.87 -9.38
C ALA A 43 11.40 -12.29 -10.62
N LYS A 44 11.58 -11.00 -10.89
CA LYS A 44 11.06 -10.35 -12.10
C LYS A 44 11.64 -10.96 -13.37
N GLN A 45 12.95 -11.18 -13.41
CA GLN A 45 13.64 -11.77 -14.55
C GLN A 45 13.16 -13.21 -14.81
N MET A 46 13.00 -14.02 -13.75
CA MET A 46 12.48 -15.38 -13.87
C MET A 46 11.05 -15.40 -14.45
N MET A 47 10.19 -14.47 -14.02
CA MET A 47 8.84 -14.35 -14.58
C MET A 47 8.86 -13.95 -16.05
N LEU A 48 9.71 -12.98 -16.41
CA LEU A 48 9.88 -12.53 -17.80
C LEU A 48 10.40 -13.68 -18.68
N ASP A 49 11.42 -14.39 -18.25
CA ASP A 49 12.00 -15.52 -18.99
C ASP A 49 10.96 -16.63 -19.19
N LYS A 50 10.13 -16.91 -18.17
CA LYS A 50 8.99 -17.85 -18.29
C LYS A 50 7.96 -17.39 -19.31
N GLN A 51 7.58 -16.09 -19.31
CA GLN A 51 6.63 -15.53 -20.27
C GLN A 51 7.19 -15.55 -21.69
N MET A 52 8.51 -15.33 -21.85
CA MET A 52 9.21 -15.41 -23.13
C MET A 52 9.53 -16.85 -23.57
N LYS A 53 9.07 -17.87 -22.83
CA LYS A 53 9.32 -19.30 -23.09
C LYS A 53 10.81 -19.64 -23.25
N LYS A 54 11.71 -18.94 -22.54
CA LYS A 54 13.13 -19.25 -22.51
C LYS A 54 13.38 -20.52 -21.72
N ALA A 55 14.49 -21.21 -22.04
CA ALA A 55 14.91 -22.38 -21.30
C ALA A 55 15.13 -22.06 -19.80
N VAL A 56 14.68 -22.94 -18.92
CA VAL A 56 14.82 -22.78 -17.47
C VAL A 56 16.29 -22.85 -17.11
N LYS A 57 16.84 -21.77 -16.56
CA LYS A 57 18.22 -21.76 -16.05
C LYS A 57 18.28 -22.50 -14.70
N PRO A 58 19.41 -23.14 -14.36
CA PRO A 58 19.60 -23.71 -13.04
C PRO A 58 19.39 -22.67 -11.95
N HIS A 59 18.75 -23.09 -10.84
CA HIS A 59 18.58 -22.20 -9.70
C HIS A 59 19.95 -21.86 -9.10
N GLU A 60 20.24 -20.57 -9.00
CA GLU A 60 21.40 -20.10 -8.24
C GLU A 60 21.23 -20.44 -6.74
N ALA A 61 22.35 -20.69 -6.07
CA ALA A 61 22.37 -20.87 -4.63
C ALA A 61 21.72 -19.66 -3.92
N LYS A 62 21.01 -19.94 -2.85
CA LYS A 62 20.34 -18.92 -2.05
C LYS A 62 21.37 -18.07 -1.32
N ASN A 63 21.21 -16.76 -1.32
CA ASN A 63 22.07 -15.82 -0.60
C ASN A 63 21.20 -15.01 0.38
N PRO A 64 21.18 -15.38 1.68
CA PRO A 64 20.35 -14.73 2.69
C PRO A 64 20.52 -13.22 2.75
N GLN A 65 21.76 -12.74 2.72
CA GLN A 65 22.07 -11.32 2.82
C GLN A 65 21.54 -10.54 1.59
N LYS A 66 21.75 -11.08 0.40
CA LYS A 66 21.24 -10.48 -0.84
C LYS A 66 19.71 -10.48 -0.88
N ASP A 67 19.09 -11.59 -0.50
CA ASP A 67 17.62 -11.69 -0.46
C ASP A 67 17.01 -10.68 0.53
N PHE A 68 17.66 -10.49 1.71
CA PHE A 68 17.28 -9.47 2.68
C PHE A 68 17.40 -8.06 2.10
N GLU A 69 18.54 -7.70 1.51
CA GLU A 69 18.76 -6.37 0.94
C GLU A 69 17.78 -6.06 -0.20
N GLU A 70 17.52 -7.03 -1.07
CA GLU A 70 16.56 -6.91 -2.17
C GLU A 70 15.10 -6.83 -1.71
N SER A 71 14.79 -7.30 -0.48
CA SER A 71 13.45 -7.20 0.11
C SER A 71 13.07 -5.79 0.57
N LEU A 72 14.04 -4.89 0.66
CA LEU A 72 13.88 -3.53 1.15
C LEU A 72 13.57 -2.55 0.01
N TYR A 73 12.75 -1.55 0.30
CA TYR A 73 12.56 -0.40 -0.58
C TYR A 73 13.49 0.73 -0.13
N LEU A 74 14.31 1.21 -1.04
CA LEU A 74 15.20 2.35 -0.82
C LEU A 74 14.67 3.57 -1.57
N LEU A 75 14.71 4.74 -0.96
CA LEU A 75 14.46 5.99 -1.66
C LEU A 75 15.61 6.28 -2.63
N SER A 76 15.44 7.21 -3.56
CA SER A 76 16.40 7.52 -4.63
C SER A 76 17.80 7.86 -4.11
N ASN A 77 17.89 8.48 -2.93
CA ASN A 77 19.16 8.79 -2.24
C ASN A 77 19.55 7.73 -1.21
N GLY A 78 18.80 6.62 -1.13
CA GLY A 78 19.00 5.56 -0.15
C GLY A 78 20.07 4.57 -0.56
N LYS A 79 20.83 4.08 0.42
CA LYS A 79 21.82 3.02 0.26
C LYS A 79 21.81 2.11 1.48
N HIS A 80 21.72 0.80 1.26
CA HIS A 80 21.87 -0.17 2.35
C HIS A 80 23.31 -0.15 2.89
N PRO A 81 23.55 -0.26 4.22
CA PRO A 81 22.57 -0.41 5.32
C PRO A 81 22.08 0.93 5.92
N LYS A 82 22.45 2.06 5.37
CA LYS A 82 22.20 3.38 5.98
C LYS A 82 20.80 3.95 5.68
N GLY A 83 20.08 3.42 4.65
CA GLY A 83 18.84 4.03 4.19
C GLY A 83 19.05 5.37 3.45
N PRO A 84 18.08 6.25 3.32
CA PRO A 84 16.71 6.12 3.84
C PRO A 84 15.89 5.03 3.15
N TYR A 85 15.02 4.42 3.94
CA TYR A 85 14.11 3.36 3.50
C TYR A 85 12.71 3.93 3.28
N GLY A 86 11.95 3.26 2.42
CA GLY A 86 10.57 3.60 2.13
C GLY A 86 9.63 2.40 2.18
N PHE A 87 8.35 2.71 2.04
CA PHE A 87 7.31 1.71 1.84
C PHE A 87 6.31 2.23 0.79
N PRO A 88 5.74 1.36 -0.07
CA PRO A 88 4.83 1.81 -1.12
C PRO A 88 3.63 2.59 -0.57
N ALA A 89 3.45 3.84 -1.04
CA ALA A 89 2.34 4.71 -0.65
C ALA A 89 0.97 4.05 -0.94
N VAL A 90 0.90 3.30 -2.04
CA VAL A 90 -0.29 2.53 -2.41
C VAL A 90 -0.67 1.48 -1.36
N GLY A 91 0.26 0.99 -0.55
CA GLY A 91 -0.02 0.04 0.53
C GLY A 91 -0.91 0.66 1.60
N PHE A 92 -0.64 1.90 2.02
CA PHE A 92 -1.48 2.64 2.96
C PHE A 92 -2.85 2.97 2.37
N LYS A 93 -2.90 3.40 1.10
CA LYS A 93 -4.17 3.59 0.41
C LYS A 93 -4.98 2.30 0.36
N ALA A 94 -4.36 1.18 0.01
CA ALA A 94 -5.03 -0.10 -0.08
C ALA A 94 -5.59 -0.57 1.27
N ALA A 95 -4.86 -0.35 2.38
CA ALA A 95 -5.33 -0.64 3.73
C ALA A 95 -6.58 0.18 4.07
N ALA A 96 -6.58 1.49 3.82
CA ALA A 96 -7.71 2.36 4.07
C ALA A 96 -8.93 1.99 3.20
N VAL A 97 -8.73 1.73 1.91
CA VAL A 97 -9.81 1.23 1.02
C VAL A 97 -10.38 -0.09 1.53
N ARG A 98 -9.53 -1.00 2.01
CA ARG A 98 -9.99 -2.29 2.53
C ARG A 98 -10.76 -2.15 3.84
N ALA A 99 -10.34 -1.24 4.72
CA ALA A 99 -11.03 -0.95 5.97
C ALA A 99 -12.46 -0.46 5.74
N ALA A 100 -12.72 0.26 4.65
CA ALA A 100 -14.07 0.69 4.27
C ALA A 100 -15.08 -0.46 4.15
N LYS A 101 -14.61 -1.70 3.91
CA LYS A 101 -15.50 -2.88 3.86
C LYS A 101 -16.25 -3.13 5.17
N SER A 102 -15.70 -2.74 6.32
CA SER A 102 -16.33 -2.89 7.63
C SER A 102 -17.27 -1.73 8.01
N LEU A 103 -17.35 -0.70 7.17
CA LEU A 103 -18.20 0.45 7.41
C LEU A 103 -19.53 0.31 6.64
N PRO A 104 -20.69 0.48 7.31
CA PRO A 104 -21.99 0.36 6.65
C PRO A 104 -22.29 1.51 5.67
N THR A 105 -21.62 2.65 5.84
CA THR A 105 -21.88 3.91 5.12
C THR A 105 -20.95 4.19 3.96
N MET A 106 -19.94 3.34 3.72
CA MET A 106 -18.93 3.55 2.69
C MET A 106 -18.58 2.24 2.00
N THR A 107 -18.58 2.23 0.67
CA THR A 107 -18.08 1.08 -0.10
C THR A 107 -16.60 1.21 -0.41
N MET A 108 -15.92 0.08 -0.69
CA MET A 108 -14.54 0.10 -1.18
C MET A 108 -14.40 0.87 -2.50
N THR A 109 -15.45 0.91 -3.32
CA THR A 109 -15.45 1.63 -4.60
C THR A 109 -15.44 3.12 -4.34
N ASP A 110 -16.25 3.60 -3.41
CA ASP A 110 -16.27 5.00 -3.01
C ASP A 110 -14.91 5.42 -2.45
N ALA A 111 -14.38 4.66 -1.49
CA ALA A 111 -13.08 4.93 -0.88
C ALA A 111 -11.92 5.02 -1.89
N ARG A 112 -11.96 4.25 -2.99
CA ARG A 112 -10.91 4.31 -4.03
C ARG A 112 -10.81 5.66 -4.72
N SER A 113 -11.93 6.37 -4.88
CA SER A 113 -12.03 7.63 -5.61
C SER A 113 -11.91 8.88 -4.73
N MET A 114 -12.13 8.74 -3.40
CA MET A 114 -12.21 9.88 -2.48
C MET A 114 -10.87 10.52 -2.16
N PHE A 115 -9.79 9.72 -2.13
CA PHE A 115 -8.47 10.18 -1.70
C PHE A 115 -7.33 9.40 -2.35
N TYR A 116 -6.14 9.96 -2.26
CA TYR A 116 -4.93 9.23 -2.58
C TYR A 116 -3.77 9.67 -1.68
N VAL A 117 -2.86 8.73 -1.38
CA VAL A 117 -1.64 8.98 -0.59
C VAL A 117 -0.55 9.48 -1.53
N VAL A 118 -0.04 10.68 -1.25
CA VAL A 118 1.06 11.29 -2.01
C VAL A 118 2.37 10.64 -1.58
N PRO A 119 3.14 10.05 -2.48
CA PRO A 119 4.45 9.53 -2.13
C PRO A 119 5.47 10.65 -1.88
N ASP A 120 6.50 10.35 -1.09
CA ASP A 120 7.62 11.27 -0.84
C ASP A 120 8.68 11.19 -1.95
N ASP A 121 8.89 9.97 -2.51
CA ASP A 121 9.90 9.72 -3.53
C ASP A 121 9.47 8.54 -4.41
N GLY A 122 9.31 8.79 -5.72
CA GLY A 122 8.80 7.81 -6.66
C GLY A 122 7.39 7.35 -6.30
N ASP A 123 7.25 6.13 -5.81
CA ASP A 123 6.00 5.53 -5.31
C ASP A 123 6.04 5.23 -3.79
N LEU A 124 7.09 5.70 -3.10
CA LEU A 124 7.39 5.37 -1.71
C LEU A 124 7.08 6.53 -0.77
N VAL A 125 6.61 6.19 0.44
CA VAL A 125 6.64 7.07 1.61
C VAL A 125 7.84 6.69 2.46
N LYS A 126 8.50 7.70 3.06
CA LYS A 126 9.70 7.52 3.86
C LYS A 126 9.37 6.86 5.21
N ILE A 127 10.08 5.77 5.53
CA ILE A 127 10.04 5.16 6.87
C ILE A 127 11.00 5.94 7.77
N ILE A 128 10.51 6.27 8.97
CA ILE A 128 11.24 6.91 10.06
C ILE A 128 11.29 5.89 11.20
N GLY A 129 12.49 5.61 11.71
CA GLY A 129 12.68 4.65 12.80
C GLY A 129 14.03 3.95 12.74
N ASP A 130 14.15 2.84 13.47
CA ASP A 130 15.38 2.05 13.52
C ASP A 130 15.65 1.38 12.15
N PRO A 131 16.92 1.11 11.81
CA PRO A 131 17.26 0.34 10.61
C PRO A 131 16.57 -1.04 10.63
N PRO A 132 16.21 -1.56 9.44
CA PRO A 132 15.59 -2.88 9.37
C PRO A 132 16.56 -3.99 9.77
N VAL A 133 16.04 -5.03 10.40
CA VAL A 133 16.78 -6.25 10.71
C VAL A 133 16.36 -7.37 9.75
N MET A 134 17.29 -8.31 9.49
CA MET A 134 16.97 -9.49 8.70
C MET A 134 16.07 -10.42 9.51
N ARG A 135 14.94 -10.79 8.90
CA ARG A 135 14.01 -11.77 9.40
C ARG A 135 14.01 -12.99 8.48
N GLU A 136 14.07 -14.17 9.07
CA GLU A 136 13.92 -15.43 8.37
C GLU A 136 12.51 -15.98 8.59
N ASP A 137 11.80 -16.25 7.49
CA ASP A 137 10.45 -16.82 7.53
C ASP A 137 10.39 -18.11 6.69
N MET A 138 9.89 -19.15 7.29
CA MET A 138 9.51 -20.37 6.58
C MET A 138 8.12 -20.17 5.97
N VAL A 139 8.02 -20.23 4.65
CA VAL A 139 6.76 -20.05 3.93
C VAL A 139 6.39 -21.30 3.14
N LYS A 140 5.11 -21.65 3.13
CA LYS A 140 4.59 -22.74 2.30
C LYS A 140 4.13 -22.18 0.97
N ILE A 141 4.71 -22.69 -0.12
CA ILE A 141 4.32 -22.32 -1.49
C ILE A 141 3.77 -23.59 -2.15
N SER A 142 2.44 -23.67 -2.26
CA SER A 142 1.77 -24.87 -2.74
C SER A 142 2.14 -26.10 -1.90
N GLN A 143 2.88 -27.07 -2.46
CA GLN A 143 3.31 -28.27 -1.77
C GLN A 143 4.77 -28.24 -1.29
N SER A 144 5.49 -27.16 -1.57
CA SER A 144 6.89 -26.98 -1.15
C SER A 144 7.03 -25.96 -0.03
N THR A 145 8.06 -26.12 0.77
CA THR A 145 8.48 -25.16 1.80
C THR A 145 9.66 -24.35 1.28
N ASP A 146 9.64 -23.04 1.50
CA ASP A 146 10.72 -22.14 1.14
C ASP A 146 11.10 -21.26 2.34
N ILE A 147 12.37 -20.89 2.46
CA ILE A 147 12.85 -19.95 3.45
C ILE A 147 13.00 -18.60 2.78
N ARG A 148 12.45 -17.54 3.39
CA ARG A 148 12.53 -16.18 2.88
C ARG A 148 13.18 -15.26 3.88
N TYR A 149 14.11 -14.45 3.38
CA TYR A 149 14.80 -13.41 4.14
C TYR A 149 14.21 -12.07 3.78
N ARG A 150 13.66 -11.37 4.80
CA ARG A 150 12.91 -10.13 4.64
C ARG A 150 13.38 -9.07 5.60
N GLY A 151 13.16 -7.80 5.25
CA GLY A 151 13.40 -6.68 6.15
C GLY A 151 12.27 -6.50 7.15
N GLU A 152 12.62 -6.45 8.44
CA GLU A 152 11.70 -6.16 9.53
C GLU A 152 12.07 -4.84 10.19
N PHE A 153 11.16 -3.87 10.16
CA PHE A 153 11.24 -2.63 10.93
C PHE A 153 10.50 -2.82 12.25
N LYS A 154 11.22 -3.00 13.35
CA LYS A 154 10.63 -3.26 14.67
C LYS A 154 9.89 -2.05 15.22
N LYS A 155 10.47 -0.86 15.03
CA LYS A 155 9.87 0.43 15.38
C LYS A 155 9.88 1.30 14.14
N TRP A 156 8.74 1.77 13.73
CA TRP A 156 8.60 2.56 12.52
C TRP A 156 7.48 3.58 12.63
N SER A 157 7.64 4.65 11.89
CA SER A 157 6.62 5.66 11.68
C SER A 157 6.72 6.22 10.27
N VAL A 158 5.67 6.85 9.79
CA VAL A 158 5.64 7.56 8.51
C VAL A 158 4.79 8.81 8.65
N ILE A 159 5.08 9.82 7.85
CA ILE A 159 4.20 10.98 7.67
C ILE A 159 3.46 10.77 6.35
N LEU A 160 2.15 10.57 6.41
CA LEU A 160 1.34 10.40 5.22
C LEU A 160 0.76 11.75 4.79
N THR A 161 1.11 12.19 3.59
CA THR A 161 0.43 13.29 2.92
C THR A 161 -0.70 12.72 2.08
N VAL A 162 -1.94 13.13 2.36
CA VAL A 162 -3.14 12.61 1.68
C VAL A 162 -3.87 13.75 0.98
N LYS A 163 -4.10 13.61 -0.32
CA LYS A 163 -5.01 14.46 -1.08
C LYS A 163 -6.38 13.79 -1.13
N TYR A 164 -7.43 14.56 -0.89
CA TYR A 164 -8.79 14.06 -0.82
C TYR A 164 -9.80 15.06 -1.36
N ASN A 165 -10.98 14.59 -1.74
CA ASN A 165 -12.10 15.43 -2.16
C ASN A 165 -12.91 15.85 -0.92
N ALA A 166 -12.77 17.12 -0.52
CA ALA A 166 -13.42 17.67 0.67
C ALA A 166 -14.96 17.81 0.54
N ASP A 167 -15.51 17.70 -0.67
CA ASP A 167 -16.97 17.66 -0.87
C ASP A 167 -17.57 16.29 -0.51
N VAL A 168 -16.73 15.25 -0.35
CA VAL A 168 -17.15 13.86 -0.17
C VAL A 168 -16.78 13.31 1.20
N ILE A 169 -15.61 13.67 1.73
CA ILE A 169 -15.10 13.17 3.01
C ILE A 169 -14.41 14.30 3.79
N SER A 170 -14.71 14.39 5.10
CA SER A 170 -14.01 15.35 5.97
C SER A 170 -12.63 14.85 6.42
N PRO A 171 -11.74 15.76 6.88
CA PRO A 171 -10.45 15.37 7.45
C PRO A 171 -10.58 14.37 8.61
N GLU A 172 -11.55 14.57 9.50
CA GLU A 172 -11.82 13.71 10.66
C GLU A 172 -12.29 12.32 10.23
N GLN A 173 -13.17 12.25 9.24
CA GLN A 173 -13.63 10.96 8.67
C GLN A 173 -12.48 10.21 8.02
N LEU A 174 -11.62 10.95 7.31
CA LEU A 174 -10.42 10.37 6.69
C LEU A 174 -9.44 9.85 7.74
N LEU A 175 -9.22 10.62 8.83
CA LEU A 175 -8.42 10.19 9.98
C LEU A 175 -8.97 8.89 10.57
N ASN A 176 -10.26 8.83 10.87
CA ASN A 176 -10.91 7.64 11.42
C ASN A 176 -10.80 6.43 10.48
N LEU A 177 -10.87 6.65 9.15
CA LEU A 177 -10.68 5.59 8.17
C LEU A 177 -9.25 5.03 8.19
N PHE A 178 -8.23 5.88 8.32
CA PHE A 178 -6.84 5.45 8.43
C PHE A 178 -6.56 4.78 9.79
N GLU A 179 -7.14 5.25 10.89
CA GLU A 179 -7.05 4.59 12.19
C GLU A 179 -7.63 3.18 12.13
N LEU A 180 -8.83 3.04 11.57
CA LEU A 180 -9.45 1.74 11.35
C LEU A 180 -8.59 0.84 10.44
N ALA A 181 -7.98 1.40 9.41
CA ALA A 181 -7.08 0.66 8.51
C ALA A 181 -5.86 0.11 9.23
N GLY A 182 -5.28 0.90 10.14
CA GLY A 182 -4.16 0.46 10.97
C GLY A 182 -4.52 -0.69 11.90
N PHE A 183 -5.72 -0.64 12.46
CA PHE A 183 -6.21 -1.68 13.35
C PHE A 183 -6.59 -2.97 12.62
N CYS A 184 -7.44 -2.92 11.59
CA CYS A 184 -8.03 -4.12 11.00
C CYS A 184 -7.32 -4.67 9.76
N CYS A 185 -6.52 -3.86 9.08
CA CYS A 185 -5.85 -4.27 7.84
C CYS A 185 -4.33 -4.37 8.00
N GLY A 186 -3.69 -3.31 8.46
CA GLY A 186 -2.24 -3.19 8.49
C GLY A 186 -1.60 -3.09 7.10
N VAL A 187 -0.27 -2.97 7.07
CA VAL A 187 0.55 -2.88 5.85
C VAL A 187 1.71 -3.89 5.88
N GLY A 188 2.26 -4.20 4.72
CA GLY A 188 3.38 -5.15 4.59
C GLY A 188 2.94 -6.61 4.60
N GLU A 189 3.91 -7.49 4.85
CA GLU A 189 3.69 -8.93 4.90
C GLU A 189 3.16 -9.38 6.26
N TRP A 190 2.45 -10.49 6.28
CA TRP A 190 1.84 -11.05 7.51
C TRP A 190 0.96 -10.05 8.27
N ARG A 191 0.32 -9.13 7.54
CA ARG A 191 -0.58 -8.13 8.11
C ARG A 191 -1.91 -8.74 8.56
N MET A 192 -2.64 -8.03 9.41
CA MET A 192 -3.92 -8.47 9.99
C MET A 192 -4.92 -8.98 8.95
N GLU A 193 -5.08 -8.27 7.83
CA GLU A 193 -5.99 -8.67 6.74
C GLU A 193 -5.68 -10.06 6.17
N ARG A 194 -4.43 -10.53 6.30
CA ARG A 194 -3.96 -11.82 5.81
C ARG A 194 -3.80 -12.87 6.93
N GLY A 195 -4.40 -12.63 8.08
CA GLY A 195 -4.34 -13.53 9.22
C GLY A 195 -3.03 -13.46 10.01
N GLY A 196 -2.21 -12.44 9.76
CA GLY A 196 -1.00 -12.16 10.54
C GLY A 196 -1.25 -11.12 11.64
N THR A 197 -0.18 -10.63 12.24
CA THR A 197 -0.20 -9.67 13.35
C THR A 197 0.72 -8.48 13.13
N ASN A 198 1.34 -8.37 11.95
CA ASN A 198 2.34 -7.35 11.65
C ASN A 198 1.74 -6.17 10.88
N GLY A 199 2.47 -5.08 10.84
CA GLY A 199 2.14 -3.89 10.06
C GLY A 199 0.93 -3.11 10.55
N THR A 200 0.46 -3.36 11.77
CA THR A 200 -0.59 -2.56 12.40
C THR A 200 -0.02 -1.18 12.79
N PHE A 201 -0.88 -0.17 12.79
CA PHE A 201 -0.49 1.19 13.11
C PHE A 201 -1.63 1.99 13.71
N SER A 202 -1.29 3.10 14.35
CA SER A 202 -2.22 4.11 14.84
C SER A 202 -1.79 5.50 14.35
N LEU A 203 -2.72 6.42 14.36
CA LEU A 203 -2.42 7.83 14.12
C LEU A 203 -2.05 8.49 15.46
N LEU A 204 -1.03 9.35 15.43
CA LEU A 204 -0.70 10.18 16.59
C LEU A 204 -1.62 11.39 16.58
N GLU A 205 -2.23 11.68 17.70
CA GLU A 205 -2.93 12.96 17.91
C GLU A 205 -1.91 14.10 17.75
N VAL A 206 -2.32 15.14 17.03
CA VAL A 206 -1.52 16.35 16.79
C VAL A 206 -1.62 17.27 18.00
#